data_cfd0bcb6efa5d0554b9c3c1d4fba5f2a
#
_entry.id   cfd0bcb6efa5d0554b9c3c1d4fba5f2a
#
_cell.length_a   1.000
_cell.length_b   1.000
_cell.length_c   1.000
_cell.angle_alpha   90.00
_cell.angle_beta   90.00
_cell.angle_gamma   90.00
#
_symmetry.space_group_name_H-M   'P 1'
#
loop_
_entity.id
_entity.type
_entity.pdbx_description
1 polymer ?
#
loop_
_entity_poly.entity_id
_entity_poly.type
_entity_poly.pdbx_seq_one_letter_code
_entity_poly.pdbx_strand_id
1 'polypeptide(L)'
;EIATFQFNPPIDSSDMSPERWVDLAHVITNNYNLYDGFVILHGTDTMAYTASALSYMLENLTKPVILTGSQLPIGQVRTDGKENVITSIEIASAKYQDGKAMVPEVCIYFNGHLMRGNRTTKQSADNFNAFESFNYGHLADAGVNINYHTSRILMPDYSKSVQPRFVLDPSVIV
;
A
#
# COMPACT_ATOMS: atom_id res chain seq x y z
N GLU A 1 2.80 -12.57 13.93
CA GLU A 1 3.14 -11.49 14.87
C GLU A 1 3.01 -10.15 14.14
N ILE A 2 2.43 -9.13 14.81
CA ILE A 2 2.29 -7.78 14.27
C ILE A 2 3.18 -6.85 15.11
N ALA A 3 4.05 -6.07 14.45
CA ALA A 3 4.78 -4.98 15.05
C ALA A 3 4.28 -3.66 14.48
N THR A 4 4.35 -2.59 15.27
CA THR A 4 3.91 -1.26 14.88
C THR A 4 5.05 -0.27 14.94
N PHE A 5 5.07 0.63 13.95
CA PHE A 5 5.93 1.80 13.90
C PHE A 5 5.05 3.04 13.68
N GLN A 6 5.38 4.13 14.32
CA GLN A 6 4.66 5.39 14.16
C GLN A 6 5.66 6.55 14.10
N PHE A 7 5.45 7.45 13.15
CA PHE A 7 6.15 8.74 13.17
C PHE A 7 5.71 9.58 14.37
N ASN A 8 6.64 10.26 14.99
CA ASN A 8 6.36 11.13 16.13
C ASN A 8 6.89 12.55 15.86
N PRO A 9 6.03 13.54 15.68
CA PRO A 9 4.56 13.46 15.66
C PRO A 9 3.99 12.65 14.46
N PRO A 10 2.72 12.19 14.52
CA PRO A 10 2.03 11.63 13.36
C PRO A 10 1.99 12.65 12.23
N ILE A 11 2.12 12.16 10.98
CA ILE A 11 2.13 13.01 9.80
C ILE A 11 0.70 13.15 9.26
N ASP A 12 0.23 14.38 9.06
CA ASP A 12 -0.97 14.61 8.27
C ASP A 12 -0.66 14.34 6.79
N SER A 13 -1.57 13.68 6.09
CA SER A 13 -1.34 13.36 4.67
C SER A 13 -1.23 14.60 3.78
N SER A 14 -1.79 15.74 4.19
CA SER A 14 -1.60 17.03 3.49
C SER A 14 -0.17 17.56 3.57
N ASP A 15 0.61 17.12 4.57
CA ASP A 15 2.01 17.49 4.79
C ASP A 15 3.02 16.47 4.23
N MET A 16 2.56 15.55 3.40
CA MET A 16 3.46 14.58 2.75
C MET A 16 4.40 15.28 1.78
N SER A 17 5.67 14.89 1.83
CA SER A 17 6.74 15.42 0.98
C SER A 17 7.60 14.28 0.42
N PRO A 18 8.44 14.55 -0.60
CA PRO A 18 9.41 13.58 -1.10
C PRO A 18 10.30 12.99 -0.01
N GLU A 19 10.74 13.79 0.96
CA GLU A 19 11.56 13.34 2.09
C GLU A 19 10.82 12.33 2.95
N ARG A 20 9.50 12.50 3.15
CA ARG A 20 8.67 11.56 3.90
C ARG A 20 8.49 10.22 3.17
N TRP A 21 8.46 10.23 1.84
CA TRP A 21 8.48 8.98 1.07
C TRP A 21 9.82 8.25 1.23
N VAL A 22 10.93 8.97 1.28
CA VAL A 22 12.25 8.40 1.56
C VAL A 22 12.30 7.81 2.97
N ASP A 23 11.78 8.51 3.98
CA ASP A 23 11.68 8.00 5.35
C ASP A 23 10.87 6.69 5.41
N LEU A 24 9.71 6.64 4.73
CA LEU A 24 8.89 5.42 4.63
C LEU A 24 9.63 4.28 3.95
N ALA A 25 10.31 4.56 2.84
CA ALA A 25 11.11 3.55 2.14
C ALA A 25 12.24 3.01 3.02
N HIS A 26 12.90 3.85 3.82
CA HIS A 26 13.90 3.41 4.81
C HIS A 26 13.29 2.53 5.90
N VAL A 27 12.13 2.88 6.45
CA VAL A 27 11.45 2.05 7.46
C VAL A 27 11.17 0.66 6.88
N ILE A 28 10.64 0.59 5.66
CA ILE A 28 10.34 -0.68 4.99
C ILE A 28 11.62 -1.49 4.76
N THR A 29 12.65 -0.90 4.17
CA THR A 29 13.87 -1.61 3.78
C THR A 29 14.69 -2.07 4.98
N ASN A 30 14.78 -1.27 6.03
CA ASN A 30 15.49 -1.62 7.27
C ASN A 30 14.82 -2.79 7.99
N ASN A 31 13.52 -2.98 7.80
CA ASN A 31 12.74 -4.05 8.42
C ASN A 31 12.39 -5.19 7.45
N TYR A 32 12.86 -5.11 6.20
CA TYR A 32 12.41 -5.99 5.12
C TYR A 32 12.60 -7.46 5.41
N ASN A 33 13.70 -7.83 6.04
CA ASN A 33 14.02 -9.23 6.37
C ASN A 33 13.30 -9.76 7.62
N LEU A 34 12.69 -8.88 8.41
CA LEU A 34 12.05 -9.24 9.68
C LEU A 34 10.58 -9.59 9.54
N TYR A 35 9.90 -9.05 8.51
CA TYR A 35 8.46 -9.18 8.34
C TYR A 35 8.08 -9.74 6.99
N ASP A 36 6.90 -10.36 6.91
CA ASP A 36 6.35 -10.97 5.68
C ASP A 36 5.67 -9.96 4.76
N GLY A 37 5.29 -8.81 5.26
CA GLY A 37 4.62 -7.74 4.53
C GLY A 37 4.48 -6.49 5.38
N PHE A 38 4.04 -5.39 4.75
CA PHE A 38 3.93 -4.08 5.37
C PHE A 38 2.57 -3.48 5.09
N VAL A 39 1.94 -2.94 6.13
CA VAL A 39 0.69 -2.17 6.01
C VAL A 39 0.95 -0.76 6.51
N ILE A 40 0.63 0.23 5.68
CA ILE A 40 0.84 1.65 5.97
C ILE A 40 -0.53 2.30 6.16
N LEU A 41 -0.81 2.77 7.39
CA LEU A 41 -1.99 3.58 7.66
C LEU A 41 -1.70 5.01 7.25
N HIS A 42 -2.46 5.51 6.28
CA HIS A 42 -2.19 6.78 5.60
C HIS A 42 -3.49 7.57 5.44
N GLY A 43 -3.42 8.88 5.60
CA GLY A 43 -4.54 9.76 5.25
C GLY A 43 -4.85 9.71 3.75
N THR A 44 -6.12 9.86 3.39
CA THR A 44 -6.58 9.58 2.01
C THR A 44 -6.16 10.63 0.98
N ASP A 45 -5.81 11.85 1.38
CA ASP A 45 -5.59 12.96 0.43
C ASP A 45 -4.40 12.74 -0.50
N THR A 46 -3.31 12.20 0.01
CA THR A 46 -2.09 11.98 -0.77
C THR A 46 -1.68 10.51 -0.85
N MET A 47 -2.53 9.58 -0.39
CA MET A 47 -2.23 8.14 -0.40
C MET A 47 -1.85 7.62 -1.79
N ALA A 48 -2.54 8.05 -2.85
CA ALA A 48 -2.26 7.63 -4.21
C ALA A 48 -0.87 8.10 -4.69
N TYR A 49 -0.46 9.31 -4.30
CA TYR A 49 0.88 9.83 -4.59
C TYR A 49 1.97 9.06 -3.85
N THR A 50 1.76 8.81 -2.55
CA THR A 50 2.68 8.00 -1.74
C THR A 50 2.81 6.58 -2.29
N ALA A 51 1.71 5.93 -2.63
CA ALA A 51 1.73 4.59 -3.22
C ALA A 51 2.45 4.56 -4.57
N SER A 52 2.22 5.58 -5.41
CA SER A 52 2.91 5.72 -6.68
C SER A 52 4.42 5.89 -6.48
N ALA A 53 4.84 6.81 -5.60
CA ALA A 53 6.24 7.07 -5.29
C ALA A 53 6.93 5.79 -4.79
N LEU A 54 6.35 5.12 -3.78
CA LEU A 54 6.91 3.88 -3.23
C LEU A 54 6.99 2.76 -4.27
N SER A 55 6.06 2.69 -5.23
CA SER A 55 6.10 1.71 -6.33
C SER A 55 7.37 1.83 -7.20
N TYR A 56 7.87 3.06 -7.39
CA TYR A 56 9.11 3.31 -8.14
C TYR A 56 10.36 3.31 -7.26
N MET A 57 10.21 3.61 -5.97
CA MET A 57 11.31 3.59 -5.01
C MET A 57 11.71 2.19 -4.57
N LEU A 58 10.76 1.25 -4.51
CA LEU A 58 10.94 -0.11 -4.01
C LEU A 58 10.91 -1.11 -5.17
N GLU A 59 11.98 -1.13 -5.95
CA GLU A 59 12.08 -2.01 -7.12
C GLU A 59 12.30 -3.47 -6.71
N ASN A 60 11.65 -4.38 -7.44
CA ASN A 60 11.74 -5.83 -7.25
C ASN A 60 11.30 -6.31 -5.85
N LEU A 61 10.16 -5.79 -5.38
CA LEU A 61 9.54 -6.27 -4.14
C LEU A 61 9.18 -7.75 -4.22
N THR A 62 9.53 -8.51 -3.18
CA THR A 62 9.11 -9.90 -2.98
C THR A 62 8.04 -10.02 -1.88
N LYS A 63 7.69 -8.90 -1.25
CA LYS A 63 6.73 -8.81 -0.14
C LYS A 63 5.73 -7.68 -0.41
N PRO A 64 4.49 -7.80 0.06
CA PRO A 64 3.49 -6.75 -0.13
C PRO A 64 3.79 -5.51 0.70
N VAL A 65 3.51 -4.35 0.13
CA VAL A 65 3.45 -3.06 0.81
C VAL A 65 2.08 -2.46 0.51
N ILE A 66 1.18 -2.48 1.49
CA ILE A 66 -0.23 -2.11 1.30
C ILE A 66 -0.52 -0.80 2.04
N LEU A 67 -0.89 0.24 1.29
CA LEU A 67 -1.40 1.47 1.88
C LEU A 67 -2.91 1.34 2.07
N THR A 68 -3.38 1.80 3.20
CA THR A 68 -4.80 1.86 3.52
C THR A 68 -5.09 2.99 4.51
N GLY A 69 -6.35 3.25 4.74
CA GLY A 69 -6.79 4.30 5.63
C GLY A 69 -8.30 4.25 5.81
N SER A 70 -8.90 5.38 6.12
CA SER A 70 -10.35 5.49 6.26
C SER A 70 -10.86 6.85 5.84
N GLN A 71 -12.11 6.89 5.34
CA GLN A 71 -12.83 8.14 5.10
C GLN A 71 -13.42 8.69 6.39
N LEU A 72 -13.83 7.81 7.31
CA LEU A 72 -14.32 8.21 8.62
C LEU A 72 -13.32 7.81 9.71
N PRO A 73 -13.06 8.69 10.69
CA PRO A 73 -12.20 8.36 11.83
C PRO A 73 -12.58 7.03 12.48
N ILE A 74 -11.59 6.26 12.91
CA ILE A 74 -11.78 4.89 13.42
C ILE A 74 -12.68 4.82 14.67
N GLY A 75 -12.85 5.92 15.39
CA GLY A 75 -13.75 6.03 16.53
C GLY A 75 -15.21 6.24 16.17
N GLN A 76 -15.55 6.48 14.92
CA GLN A 76 -16.93 6.65 14.48
C GLN A 76 -17.64 5.31 14.28
N VAL A 77 -18.97 5.27 14.56
CA VAL A 77 -19.77 4.03 14.49
C VAL A 77 -19.77 3.39 13.10
N ARG A 78 -19.74 4.20 12.04
CA ARG A 78 -19.78 3.74 10.65
C ARG A 78 -18.43 3.78 9.95
N THR A 79 -17.33 3.75 10.71
CA THR A 79 -15.99 3.82 10.12
C THR A 79 -15.73 2.63 9.18
N ASP A 80 -15.16 2.92 8.02
CA ASP A 80 -14.59 1.98 7.07
C ASP A 80 -13.19 1.48 7.49
N GLY A 81 -12.55 2.18 8.44
CA GLY A 81 -11.16 1.95 8.81
C GLY A 81 -10.87 0.56 9.36
N LYS A 82 -11.79 -0.03 10.13
CA LYS A 82 -11.58 -1.35 10.74
C LYS A 82 -11.47 -2.44 9.66
N GLU A 83 -12.41 -2.45 8.73
CA GLU A 83 -12.43 -3.41 7.63
C GLU A 83 -11.20 -3.22 6.73
N ASN A 84 -10.90 -1.99 6.37
CA ASN A 84 -9.75 -1.67 5.54
C ASN A 84 -8.43 -2.15 6.16
N VAL A 85 -8.24 -1.97 7.47
CA VAL A 85 -7.01 -2.39 8.16
C VAL A 85 -6.92 -3.92 8.27
N ILE A 86 -8.01 -4.58 8.72
CA ILE A 86 -8.02 -6.04 8.92
C ILE A 86 -7.74 -6.75 7.60
N THR A 87 -8.45 -6.39 6.54
CA THR A 87 -8.26 -7.01 5.23
C THR A 87 -6.89 -6.71 4.62
N SER A 88 -6.36 -5.50 4.83
CA SER A 88 -4.98 -5.18 4.41
C SER A 88 -3.95 -6.09 5.09
N ILE A 89 -4.11 -6.38 6.38
CA ILE A 89 -3.22 -7.30 7.12
C ILE A 89 -3.38 -8.73 6.60
N GLU A 90 -4.60 -9.18 6.34
CA GLU A 90 -4.86 -10.49 5.76
C GLU A 90 -4.16 -10.64 4.40
N ILE A 91 -4.32 -9.67 3.49
CA ILE A 91 -3.66 -9.67 2.17
C ILE A 91 -2.13 -9.62 2.33
N ALA A 92 -1.62 -8.78 3.26
CA ALA A 92 -0.18 -8.66 3.49
C ALA A 92 0.45 -9.96 4.01
N SER A 93 -0.33 -10.84 4.64
CA SER A 93 0.13 -12.14 5.16
C SER A 93 -0.11 -13.30 4.19
N ALA A 94 -0.88 -13.08 3.11
CA ALA A 94 -1.28 -14.15 2.19
C ALA A 94 -0.11 -14.65 1.35
N LYS A 95 0.04 -15.98 1.28
CA LYS A 95 1.13 -16.65 0.57
C LYS A 95 0.61 -17.78 -0.31
N TYR A 96 1.35 -18.05 -1.37
CA TYR A 96 1.23 -19.29 -2.13
C TYR A 96 1.74 -20.49 -1.31
N GLN A 97 1.49 -21.71 -1.79
CA GLN A 97 1.97 -22.94 -1.15
C GLN A 97 3.50 -23.02 -1.08
N ASP A 98 4.21 -22.36 -1.99
CA ASP A 98 5.68 -22.28 -2.02
C ASP A 98 6.24 -21.20 -1.07
N GLY A 99 5.39 -20.54 -0.29
CA GLY A 99 5.75 -19.52 0.70
C GLY A 99 5.95 -18.11 0.14
N LYS A 100 5.82 -17.92 -1.18
CA LYS A 100 5.90 -16.59 -1.79
C LYS A 100 4.65 -15.79 -1.51
N ALA A 101 4.80 -14.47 -1.38
CA ALA A 101 3.66 -13.57 -1.19
C ALA A 101 2.69 -13.63 -2.38
N MET A 102 1.38 -13.59 -2.09
CA MET A 102 0.35 -13.54 -3.12
C MET A 102 0.44 -12.27 -3.97
N VAL A 103 0.75 -11.12 -3.36
CA VAL A 103 0.80 -9.82 -4.03
C VAL A 103 2.08 -9.08 -3.63
N PRO A 104 3.23 -9.35 -4.28
CA PRO A 104 4.50 -8.72 -3.96
C PRO A 104 4.65 -7.34 -4.63
N GLU A 105 3.70 -6.45 -4.40
CA GLU A 105 3.65 -5.12 -5.01
C GLU A 105 3.33 -4.04 -3.96
N VAL A 106 3.58 -2.77 -4.32
CA VAL A 106 2.97 -1.63 -3.61
C VAL A 106 1.54 -1.46 -4.08
N CYS A 107 0.59 -1.53 -3.14
CA CYS A 107 -0.84 -1.51 -3.42
C CYS A 107 -1.56 -0.51 -2.53
N ILE A 108 -2.76 -0.11 -2.96
CA ILE A 108 -3.76 0.51 -2.11
C ILE A 108 -4.91 -0.49 -1.93
N TYR A 109 -5.28 -0.77 -0.69
CA TYR A 109 -6.51 -1.46 -0.37
C TYR A 109 -7.53 -0.48 0.20
N PHE A 110 -8.69 -0.42 -0.43
CA PHE A 110 -9.76 0.46 0.03
C PHE A 110 -11.13 -0.07 -0.43
N ASN A 111 -12.12 -0.02 0.47
CA ASN A 111 -13.52 -0.36 0.16
C ASN A 111 -13.70 -1.68 -0.60
N GLY A 112 -13.02 -2.75 -0.17
CA GLY A 112 -13.13 -4.08 -0.77
C GLY A 112 -12.24 -4.34 -1.99
N HIS A 113 -11.45 -3.38 -2.43
CA HIS A 113 -10.64 -3.49 -3.65
C HIS A 113 -9.15 -3.30 -3.38
N LEU A 114 -8.34 -4.24 -3.88
CA LEU A 114 -6.87 -4.09 -3.90
C LEU A 114 -6.44 -3.60 -5.27
N MET A 115 -5.83 -2.43 -5.30
CA MET A 115 -5.42 -1.73 -6.52
C MET A 115 -3.91 -1.55 -6.55
N ARG A 116 -3.29 -1.61 -7.74
CA ARG A 116 -1.86 -1.33 -7.89
C ARG A 116 -1.57 0.13 -7.56
N GLY A 117 -0.57 0.38 -6.72
CA GLY A 117 -0.29 1.71 -6.17
C GLY A 117 -0.07 2.81 -7.21
N ASN A 118 0.69 2.52 -8.28
CA ASN A 118 0.94 3.48 -9.35
C ASN A 118 -0.12 3.50 -10.48
N ARG A 119 -1.27 2.85 -10.25
CA ARG A 119 -2.42 2.86 -11.17
C ARG A 119 -3.69 3.37 -10.51
N THR A 120 -3.57 3.85 -9.27
CA THR A 120 -4.70 4.25 -8.43
C THR A 120 -4.71 5.76 -8.27
N THR A 121 -5.89 6.34 -8.28
CA THR A 121 -6.13 7.75 -8.00
C THR A 121 -7.28 7.93 -7.01
N LYS A 122 -7.28 9.02 -6.24
CA LYS A 122 -8.42 9.42 -5.41
C LYS A 122 -9.47 10.05 -6.30
N GLN A 123 -10.66 9.45 -6.34
CA GLN A 123 -11.78 9.93 -7.15
C GLN A 123 -12.83 10.69 -6.34
N SER A 124 -12.91 10.47 -5.05
CA SER A 124 -13.90 11.10 -4.19
C SER A 124 -13.34 11.44 -2.82
N ALA A 125 -13.73 12.60 -2.30
CA ALA A 125 -13.44 13.00 -0.92
C ALA A 125 -14.54 12.59 0.07
N ASP A 126 -15.77 12.33 -0.42
CA ASP A 126 -16.96 12.18 0.42
C ASP A 126 -17.53 10.75 0.44
N ASN A 127 -17.13 9.90 -0.51
CA ASN A 127 -17.62 8.53 -0.61
C ASN A 127 -16.63 7.51 -0.02
N PHE A 128 -17.14 6.39 0.50
CA PHE A 128 -16.29 5.26 0.91
C PHE A 128 -15.51 4.68 -0.27
N ASN A 129 -16.09 4.68 -1.48
CA ASN A 129 -15.35 4.38 -2.70
C ASN A 129 -14.49 5.60 -3.11
N ALA A 130 -13.44 5.85 -2.32
CA ALA A 130 -12.59 7.02 -2.47
C ALA A 130 -11.52 6.86 -3.55
N PHE A 131 -11.13 5.64 -3.89
CA PHE A 131 -10.04 5.32 -4.82
C PHE A 131 -10.52 4.45 -5.97
N GLU A 132 -9.90 4.65 -7.15
CA GLU A 132 -10.19 3.89 -8.35
C GLU A 132 -8.94 3.69 -9.21
N SER A 133 -8.90 2.56 -9.92
CA SER A 133 -7.86 2.21 -10.88
C SER A 133 -8.46 2.14 -12.29
N PHE A 134 -8.67 3.29 -12.92
CA PHE A 134 -9.41 3.41 -14.17
C PHE A 134 -8.82 2.66 -15.36
N ASN A 135 -7.49 2.55 -15.42
CA ASN A 135 -6.77 1.99 -16.56
C ASN A 135 -6.17 0.61 -16.28
N TYR A 136 -6.44 0.04 -15.11
CA TYR A 136 -5.95 -1.28 -14.73
C TYR A 136 -6.91 -1.93 -13.74
N GLY A 137 -7.32 -3.16 -14.00
CA GLY A 137 -8.26 -3.85 -13.11
C GLY A 137 -7.66 -4.14 -11.73
N HIS A 138 -8.53 -4.33 -10.75
CA HIS A 138 -8.14 -4.67 -9.38
C HIS A 138 -7.24 -5.91 -9.33
N LEU A 139 -6.32 -5.95 -8.38
CA LEU A 139 -5.46 -7.10 -8.12
C LEU A 139 -6.15 -8.16 -7.25
N ALA A 140 -7.07 -7.71 -6.39
CA ALA A 140 -7.97 -8.57 -5.64
C ALA A 140 -9.26 -7.82 -5.28
N ASP A 141 -10.32 -8.60 -5.05
CA ASP A 141 -11.59 -8.12 -4.53
C ASP A 141 -11.95 -8.91 -3.27
N ALA A 142 -12.21 -8.18 -2.17
CA ALA A 142 -12.60 -8.75 -0.88
C ALA A 142 -14.13 -8.77 -0.74
N GLY A 143 -14.64 -9.94 -0.44
CA GLY A 143 -16.02 -10.21 -0.07
C GLY A 143 -16.02 -11.16 1.13
N VAL A 144 -16.80 -12.24 1.07
CA VAL A 144 -16.72 -13.32 2.07
C VAL A 144 -15.33 -13.98 2.01
N ASN A 145 -14.76 -14.05 0.82
CA ASN A 145 -13.38 -14.49 0.57
C ASN A 145 -12.65 -13.42 -0.25
N ILE A 146 -11.34 -13.42 -0.19
CA ILE A 146 -10.51 -12.57 -1.04
C ILE A 146 -10.21 -13.29 -2.34
N ASN A 147 -10.68 -12.72 -3.45
CA ASN A 147 -10.47 -13.24 -4.79
C ASN A 147 -9.29 -12.53 -5.46
N TYR A 148 -8.16 -13.21 -5.61
CA TYR A 148 -6.96 -12.67 -6.24
C TYR A 148 -6.99 -12.84 -7.76
N HIS A 149 -6.77 -11.78 -8.50
CA HIS A 149 -6.64 -11.77 -9.97
C HIS A 149 -5.19 -12.01 -10.37
N THR A 150 -4.69 -13.21 -10.19
CA THR A 150 -3.27 -13.58 -10.30
C THR A 150 -2.63 -13.20 -11.62
N SER A 151 -3.39 -13.19 -12.73
CA SER A 151 -2.90 -12.77 -14.05
C SER A 151 -2.56 -11.26 -14.15
N ARG A 152 -3.02 -10.47 -13.19
CA ARG A 152 -2.76 -9.02 -13.12
C ARG A 152 -1.62 -8.66 -12.17
N ILE A 153 -1.22 -9.58 -11.30
CA ILE A 153 -0.20 -9.35 -10.28
C ILE A 153 1.18 -9.49 -10.91
N LEU A 154 2.06 -8.51 -10.68
CA LEU A 154 3.44 -8.56 -11.11
C LEU A 154 4.25 -9.42 -10.14
N MET A 155 4.90 -10.43 -10.69
CA MET A 155 5.80 -11.27 -9.90
C MET A 155 7.23 -10.75 -10.06
N PRO A 156 8.00 -10.64 -8.95
CA PRO A 156 9.36 -10.17 -8.99
C PRO A 156 10.32 -11.22 -9.53
N ASP A 157 11.51 -10.79 -9.86
CA ASP A 157 12.65 -11.70 -10.11
C ASP A 157 13.21 -12.15 -8.74
N TYR A 158 12.81 -13.34 -8.29
CA TYR A 158 13.24 -13.91 -7.01
C TYR A 158 14.73 -14.25 -6.94
N SER A 159 15.48 -14.16 -8.04
CA SER A 159 16.94 -14.28 -8.04
C SER A 159 17.64 -13.00 -7.59
N LYS A 160 16.91 -11.89 -7.52
CA LYS A 160 17.41 -10.57 -7.12
C LYS A 160 16.81 -10.11 -5.80
N SER A 161 17.58 -9.36 -5.04
CA SER A 161 17.07 -8.65 -3.87
C SER A 161 16.23 -7.44 -4.26
N VAL A 162 15.43 -6.94 -3.32
CA VAL A 162 14.79 -5.62 -3.45
C VAL A 162 15.87 -4.55 -3.66
N GLN A 163 15.60 -3.62 -4.58
CA GLN A 163 16.54 -2.53 -4.92
C GLN A 163 15.88 -1.19 -4.60
N PRO A 164 16.08 -0.66 -3.39
CA PRO A 164 15.48 0.61 -3.01
C PRO A 164 16.21 1.78 -3.68
N ARG A 165 15.43 2.77 -4.12
CA ARG A 165 15.89 4.04 -4.66
C ARG A 165 15.43 5.15 -3.72
N PHE A 166 16.38 5.86 -3.13
CA PHE A 166 16.11 6.93 -2.15
C PHE A 166 16.30 8.34 -2.72
N VAL A 167 16.75 8.44 -3.98
CA VAL A 167 16.95 9.73 -4.65
C VAL A 167 15.74 10.04 -5.51
N LEU A 168 15.08 11.13 -5.20
CA LEU A 168 13.98 11.71 -5.98
C LEU A 168 14.43 13.04 -6.58
N ASP A 169 14.06 13.30 -7.82
CA ASP A 169 14.31 14.59 -8.46
C ASP A 169 13.12 15.53 -8.22
N PRO A 170 13.25 16.55 -7.34
CA PRO A 170 12.17 17.47 -7.03
C PRO A 170 11.96 18.55 -8.11
N SER A 171 12.78 18.58 -9.15
CA SER A 171 12.70 19.60 -10.20
C SER A 171 11.59 19.34 -11.23
N VAL A 172 10.92 18.18 -11.14
CA VAL A 172 9.77 17.87 -12.00
C VAL A 172 8.54 18.60 -11.49
N ILE A 173 7.98 19.48 -12.31
CA ILE A 173 6.73 20.18 -12.04
C ILE A 173 5.61 19.50 -12.84
N VAL A 174 4.52 19.21 -12.15
CA VAL A 174 3.29 18.64 -12.74
C VAL A 174 2.25 19.75 -12.90
#